data_4a787e914853753cb4e0edd0ffff39f4
#
_entry.id   4a787e914853753cb4e0edd0ffff39f4
#
_cell.length_a   1.000
_cell.length_b   1.000
_cell.length_c   1.000
_cell.angle_alpha   90.00
_cell.angle_beta   90.00
_cell.angle_gamma   90.00
#
_symmetry.space_group_name_H-M   'P 1'
#
loop_
_entity.id
_entity.type
_entity.pdbx_description
1 polymer ?
#
loop_
_entity_poly.entity_id
_entity_poly.type
_entity_poly.pdbx_seq_one_letter_code
_entity_poly.pdbx_strand_id
1 'polypeptide(L)'
;MKIDPFEAHYWWRTNDAAGVILNKLMVLFIFVPIVLVMKRFYVISFVVFSFMVPYGLLLRHLAVRAVRRSLELHPEKSEEFQQEGIISD
;
A
#
# COMPACT_ATOMS: atom_id res chain seq x y z
N MET A 1 10.66 -15.57 10.84
CA MET A 1 9.34 -15.24 10.26
C MET A 1 9.53 -14.18 9.15
N LYS A 2 9.01 -14.49 7.99
CA LYS A 2 9.07 -13.57 6.85
C LYS A 2 7.66 -13.07 6.52
N ILE A 3 7.54 -11.81 6.19
CA ILE A 3 6.28 -11.20 5.80
C ILE A 3 6.34 -10.92 4.30
N ASP A 4 5.35 -11.43 3.55
CA ASP A 4 5.25 -11.16 2.11
C ASP A 4 4.68 -9.75 1.92
N PRO A 5 5.43 -8.84 1.29
CA PRO A 5 4.98 -7.46 1.14
C PRO A 5 3.74 -7.32 0.25
N PHE A 6 3.56 -8.17 -0.75
CA PHE A 6 2.39 -8.11 -1.63
C PHE A 6 1.13 -8.56 -0.92
N GLU A 7 1.19 -9.69 -0.20
CA GLU A 7 0.05 -10.19 0.57
C GLU A 7 -0.26 -9.28 1.76
N ALA A 8 0.77 -8.73 2.40
CA ALA A 8 0.60 -7.76 3.48
C ALA A 8 -0.11 -6.50 2.98
N HIS A 9 0.28 -6.00 1.80
CA HIS A 9 -0.37 -4.84 1.19
C HIS A 9 -1.83 -5.13 0.85
N TYR A 10 -2.11 -6.31 0.28
CA TYR A 10 -3.48 -6.73 -0.03
C TYR A 10 -4.35 -6.78 1.24
N TRP A 11 -3.84 -7.42 2.30
CA TRP A 11 -4.54 -7.49 3.58
C TRP A 11 -4.78 -6.10 4.17
N TRP A 12 -3.75 -5.25 4.16
CA TRP A 12 -3.82 -3.91 4.73
C TRP A 12 -4.87 -3.04 4.03
N ARG A 13 -4.87 -3.06 2.71
CA ARG A 13 -5.80 -2.24 1.92
C ARG A 13 -7.25 -2.73 1.99
N THR A 14 -7.47 -3.98 2.41
CA THR A 14 -8.82 -4.55 2.49
C THR A 14 -9.36 -4.58 3.91
N ASN A 15 -8.50 -4.63 4.93
CA ASN A 15 -8.92 -4.82 6.32
C ASN A 15 -8.66 -3.61 7.21
N ASP A 16 -7.64 -2.81 6.91
CA ASP A 16 -7.31 -1.62 7.71
C ASP A 16 -7.92 -0.38 7.06
N ALA A 17 -8.65 0.42 7.85
CA ALA A 17 -9.28 1.65 7.35
C ALA A 17 -8.25 2.61 6.76
N ALA A 18 -7.09 2.77 7.41
CA ALA A 18 -6.01 3.61 6.89
C ALA A 18 -5.49 3.08 5.56
N GLY A 19 -5.35 1.76 5.42
CA GLY A 19 -4.93 1.12 4.17
C GLY A 19 -5.93 1.34 3.05
N VAL A 20 -7.22 1.22 3.33
CA VAL A 20 -8.27 1.46 2.34
C VAL A 20 -8.22 2.90 1.84
N ILE A 21 -8.13 3.87 2.75
CA ILE A 21 -8.09 5.28 2.39
C ILE A 21 -6.84 5.62 1.58
N LEU A 22 -5.67 5.19 2.04
CA LEU A 22 -4.41 5.48 1.37
C LEU A 22 -4.32 4.83 -0.01
N ASN A 23 -4.89 3.61 -0.15
CA ASN A 23 -4.94 2.95 -1.45
C ASN A 23 -5.84 3.70 -2.43
N LYS A 24 -6.97 4.26 -1.96
CA LYS A 24 -7.84 5.09 -2.78
C LYS A 24 -7.15 6.39 -3.21
N LEU A 25 -6.34 6.98 -2.34
CA LEU A 25 -5.56 8.17 -2.68
C LEU A 25 -4.56 7.89 -3.80
N MET A 26 -4.07 6.66 -3.91
CA MET A 26 -3.16 6.27 -5.00
C MET A 26 -3.80 6.46 -6.37
N VAL A 27 -5.12 6.30 -6.48
CA VAL A 27 -5.86 6.51 -7.72
C VAL A 27 -5.70 7.95 -8.21
N LEU A 28 -5.61 8.92 -7.29
CA LEU A 28 -5.41 10.32 -7.65
C LEU A 28 -4.06 10.55 -8.33
N PHE A 29 -3.02 9.78 -7.98
CA PHE A 29 -1.72 9.86 -8.64
C PHE A 29 -1.76 9.38 -10.09
N ILE A 30 -2.83 8.66 -10.47
CA ILE A 30 -3.05 8.24 -11.85
C ILE A 30 -3.88 9.27 -12.59
N PHE A 31 -4.99 9.73 -11.99
CA PHE A 31 -5.90 10.66 -12.63
C PHE A 31 -5.34 12.08 -12.76
N VAL A 32 -4.66 12.57 -11.71
CA VAL A 32 -4.13 13.94 -11.72
C VAL A 32 -3.13 14.15 -12.86
N PRO A 33 -2.15 13.27 -13.10
CA PRO A 33 -1.24 13.43 -14.25
C PRO A 33 -1.97 13.44 -15.60
N ILE A 34 -3.00 12.61 -15.76
CA ILE A 34 -3.78 12.57 -16.99
C ILE A 34 -4.45 13.92 -17.25
N VAL A 35 -5.09 14.49 -16.23
CA VAL A 35 -5.75 15.80 -16.33
C VAL A 35 -4.71 16.88 -16.63
N LEU A 36 -3.54 16.83 -15.99
CA LEU A 36 -2.48 17.80 -16.21
C LEU A 36 -1.95 17.75 -17.66
N VAL A 37 -1.80 16.55 -18.22
CA VAL A 37 -1.39 16.38 -19.63
C VAL A 37 -2.45 16.98 -20.55
N MET A 38 -3.71 16.76 -20.28
CA MET A 38 -4.80 17.34 -21.07
C MET A 38 -4.79 18.86 -21.04
N LYS A 39 -4.33 19.46 -19.95
CA LYS A 39 -4.18 20.91 -19.79
C LYS A 39 -2.79 21.42 -20.20
N ARG A 40 -1.96 20.58 -20.81
CA ARG A 40 -0.61 20.90 -21.31
C ARG A 40 0.43 21.22 -20.21
N PHE A 41 0.18 20.75 -18.99
CA PHE A 41 1.14 20.87 -17.88
C PHE A 41 2.03 19.63 -17.81
N TYR A 42 2.85 19.41 -18.84
CA TYR A 42 3.62 18.16 -18.98
C TYR A 42 4.66 17.97 -17.89
N VAL A 43 5.40 19.03 -17.56
CA VAL A 43 6.46 18.95 -16.54
C VAL A 43 5.88 18.62 -15.18
N ILE A 44 4.82 19.32 -14.79
CA ILE A 44 4.14 19.09 -13.51
C ILE A 44 3.55 17.69 -13.47
N SER A 45 2.95 17.23 -14.57
CA SER A 45 2.41 15.89 -14.70
C SER A 45 3.48 14.81 -14.47
N PHE A 46 4.65 14.99 -15.08
CA PHE A 46 5.77 14.08 -14.92
C PHE A 46 6.27 14.04 -13.47
N VAL A 47 6.36 15.18 -12.81
CA VAL A 47 6.76 15.26 -11.40
C VAL A 47 5.76 14.53 -10.51
N VAL A 48 4.47 14.77 -10.69
CA VAL A 48 3.42 14.10 -9.91
C VAL A 48 3.46 12.60 -10.13
N PHE A 49 3.58 12.17 -11.38
CA PHE A 49 3.65 10.75 -11.70
C PHE A 49 4.89 10.09 -11.07
N SER A 50 6.01 10.81 -11.04
CA SER A 50 7.24 10.32 -10.42
C SER A 50 7.10 10.08 -8.92
N PHE A 51 6.27 10.86 -8.23
CA PHE A 51 5.99 10.66 -6.80
C PHE A 51 5.19 9.40 -6.53
N MET A 52 4.55 8.82 -7.55
CA MET A 52 3.81 7.57 -7.40
C MET A 52 4.72 6.41 -6.95
N VAL A 53 5.95 6.37 -7.44
CA VAL A 53 6.89 5.29 -7.10
C VAL A 53 7.25 5.31 -5.60
N PRO A 54 7.76 6.41 -5.02
CA PRO A 54 8.03 6.43 -3.58
C PRO A 54 6.76 6.28 -2.73
N TYR A 55 5.62 6.77 -3.22
CA TYR A 55 4.34 6.58 -2.53
C TYR A 55 3.97 5.10 -2.44
N GLY A 56 4.10 4.36 -3.55
CA GLY A 56 3.84 2.92 -3.55
C GLY A 56 4.77 2.14 -2.62
N LEU A 57 6.05 2.51 -2.60
CA LEU A 57 7.01 1.90 -1.68
C LEU A 57 6.67 2.20 -0.22
N LEU A 58 6.22 3.42 0.07
CA LEU A 58 5.79 3.80 1.41
C LEU A 58 4.57 3.00 1.84
N LEU A 59 3.58 2.83 0.96
CA LEU A 59 2.39 2.04 1.26
C LEU A 59 2.76 0.59 1.58
N ARG A 60 3.69 0.02 0.81
CA ARG A 60 4.16 -1.35 1.06
C ARG A 60 4.83 -1.47 2.42
N HIS A 61 5.68 -0.51 2.76
CA HIS A 61 6.35 -0.48 4.07
C HIS A 61 5.33 -0.37 5.21
N LEU A 62 4.34 0.52 5.07
CA LEU A 62 3.29 0.68 6.06
C LEU A 62 2.43 -0.58 6.20
N ALA A 63 2.17 -1.28 5.10
CA ALA A 63 1.40 -2.53 5.12
C ALA A 63 2.14 -3.62 5.92
N VAL A 64 3.44 -3.80 5.67
CA VAL A 64 4.27 -4.76 6.40
C VAL A 64 4.31 -4.40 7.89
N ARG A 65 4.47 -3.11 8.20
CA ARG A 65 4.47 -2.64 9.57
C ARG A 65 3.14 -2.88 10.26
N ALA A 66 2.02 -2.68 9.55
CA ALA A 66 0.69 -2.92 10.09
C ALA A 66 0.46 -4.39 10.42
N VAL A 67 0.90 -5.30 9.55
CA VAL A 67 0.82 -6.74 9.80
C VAL A 67 1.65 -7.11 11.04
N ARG A 68 2.88 -6.60 11.13
CA ARG A 68 3.76 -6.87 12.27
C ARG A 68 3.13 -6.38 13.57
N ARG A 69 2.58 -5.17 13.57
CA ARG A 69 1.92 -4.60 14.73
C ARG A 69 0.68 -5.40 15.12
N SER A 70 -0.10 -5.85 14.15
CA SER A 70 -1.26 -6.70 14.41
C SER A 70 -0.86 -8.00 15.09
N LEU A 71 0.24 -8.61 14.66
CA LEU A 71 0.77 -9.82 15.28
C LEU A 71 1.25 -9.60 16.72
N GLU A 72 1.85 -8.44 16.99
CA GLU A 72 2.29 -8.08 18.34
C GLU A 72 1.12 -7.90 19.31
N LEU A 73 0.04 -7.26 18.83
CA LEU A 73 -1.15 -7.01 19.63
C LEU A 73 -2.05 -8.25 19.73
N HIS A 74 -2.08 -9.07 18.70
CA HIS A 74 -2.95 -10.25 18.60
C HIS A 74 -2.15 -11.44 18.07
N PRO A 75 -1.34 -12.10 18.92
CA PRO A 75 -0.51 -13.24 18.48
C PRO A 75 -1.31 -14.40 17.92
N GLU A 76 -2.57 -14.55 18.36
CA GLU A 76 -3.46 -15.60 17.87
C GLU A 76 -3.77 -15.51 16.38
N LYS A 77 -3.57 -14.34 15.77
CA LYS A 77 -3.79 -14.16 14.33
C LYS A 77 -2.67 -14.72 13.46
N SER A 78 -1.57 -15.19 14.08
CA SER A 78 -0.43 -15.71 13.33
C SER A 78 -0.82 -16.89 12.43
N GLU A 79 -1.67 -17.80 12.92
CA GLU A 79 -2.13 -18.94 12.12
C GLU A 79 -2.95 -18.49 10.91
N GLU A 80 -3.85 -17.52 11.12
CA GLU A 80 -4.66 -16.95 10.05
C GLU A 80 -3.79 -16.32 8.96
N PHE A 81 -2.79 -15.55 9.34
CA PHE A 81 -1.86 -14.93 8.40
C PHE A 81 -1.02 -15.97 7.65
N GLN A 82 -0.62 -17.06 8.32
CA GLN A 82 0.10 -18.15 7.67
C GLN A 82 -0.77 -18.84 6.61
N GLN A 83 -2.04 -19.08 6.93
CA GLN A 83 -2.97 -19.70 5.99
C GLN A 83 -3.21 -18.82 4.75
N GLU A 84 -3.23 -17.51 4.93
CA GLU A 84 -3.40 -16.58 3.83
C GLU A 84 -2.10 -16.31 3.06
N GLY A 85 -0.97 -16.83 3.52
CA GLY A 85 0.32 -16.62 2.87
C GLY A 85 0.96 -15.29 3.16
N ILE A 86 0.44 -14.52 4.12
CA ILE A 86 0.99 -13.21 4.50
C ILE A 86 2.31 -13.37 5.22
N ILE A 87 2.40 -14.36 6.10
CA ILE A 87 3.65 -14.68 6.81
C ILE A 87 4.08 -16.10 6.50
N SER A 88 5.39 -16.32 6.54
CA SER A 88 5.99 -17.63 6.36
C SER A 88 7.16 -17.79 7.32
N ASP A 89 7.41 -19.02 7.70
CA ASP A 89 8.55 -19.33 8.56
C ASP A 89 9.84 -19.45 7.77
#